data_e7a91a5aade7dc5c60b737da13c59ba8
#
_entry.id   e7a91a5aade7dc5c60b737da13c59ba8
#
_cell.length_a   1.000
_cell.length_b   1.000
_cell.length_c   1.000
_cell.angle_alpha   90.00
_cell.angle_beta   90.00
_cell.angle_gamma   90.00
#
_symmetry.space_group_name_H-M   'P 1'
#
loop_
_entity.id
_entity.type
_entity.pdbx_description
1 polymer ?
#
loop_
_entity_poly.entity_id
_entity_poly.type
_entity_poly.pdbx_seq_one_letter_code
_entity_poly.pdbx_strand_id
1 'polypeptide(L)'
;MKTSILTLLAAAGFTAAAFAAPVADATPEGEAKIISYNIRLGVADDGANSWEHRREATLRMLEREAPTVFGIQEGYLFQVKYIEENLPQYARVGVGRDDGKEGGEIMAVFYLRDRYDLLDHGDLWLSETPDRVSRGWDGACNRTMTWVHLREKATGKEFYYFNTHLDHKGVVARREGVKLVVREVQQIAGRKAAVVVGGDLNSTIDDRIFDPLKKFMTPAREKAPVTDRKGTYNGWGQAPNSMVIDHLFVRNMKCLSYRTLDGDYGVPYISDHYPIEIVVRLK
;
A
#
# COMPACT_ATOMS: atom_id res chain seq x y z
N MET A 1 -26.33 -63.95 29.45
CA MET A 1 -26.04 -62.51 29.71
C MET A 1 -25.34 -61.97 28.48
N LYS A 2 -26.04 -61.16 27.67
CA LYS A 2 -25.48 -60.50 26.46
C LYS A 2 -25.27 -59.01 26.78
N THR A 3 -24.03 -58.61 26.84
CA THR A 3 -23.65 -57.20 27.09
C THR A 3 -23.58 -56.47 25.77
N SER A 4 -24.50 -55.54 25.55
CA SER A 4 -24.47 -54.66 24.38
C SER A 4 -23.58 -53.44 24.65
N ILE A 5 -22.57 -53.23 23.81
CA ILE A 5 -21.70 -52.05 23.83
C ILE A 5 -22.35 -51.02 22.92
N LEU A 6 -22.74 -49.89 23.49
CA LEU A 6 -23.27 -48.72 22.77
C LEU A 6 -22.11 -47.84 22.37
N THR A 7 -21.83 -47.76 21.07
CA THR A 7 -20.79 -46.87 20.53
C THR A 7 -21.40 -45.47 20.28
N LEU A 8 -20.95 -44.48 21.04
CA LEU A 8 -21.32 -43.07 20.84
C LEU A 8 -20.47 -42.50 19.71
N LEU A 9 -21.06 -42.17 18.55
CA LEU A 9 -20.43 -41.36 17.52
C LEU A 9 -20.59 -39.88 17.91
N ALA A 10 -19.47 -39.23 18.23
CA ALA A 10 -19.43 -37.78 18.36
C ALA A 10 -19.33 -37.15 16.95
N ALA A 11 -20.39 -36.51 16.51
CA ALA A 11 -20.37 -35.67 15.30
C ALA A 11 -19.65 -34.36 15.61
N ALA A 12 -18.45 -34.18 15.08
CA ALA A 12 -17.77 -32.88 15.08
C ALA A 12 -18.46 -31.94 14.07
N GLY A 13 -19.26 -31.05 14.60
CA GLY A 13 -19.84 -29.98 13.77
C GLY A 13 -18.77 -28.99 13.33
N PHE A 14 -18.42 -28.98 12.05
CA PHE A 14 -17.69 -27.89 11.44
C PHE A 14 -18.64 -26.71 11.33
N THR A 15 -18.48 -25.68 12.17
CA THR A 15 -19.09 -24.38 11.95
C THR A 15 -18.29 -23.69 10.83
N ALA A 16 -18.85 -23.67 9.63
CA ALA A 16 -18.36 -22.80 8.56
C ALA A 16 -18.48 -21.35 9.06
N ALA A 17 -17.37 -20.67 9.23
CA ALA A 17 -17.38 -19.23 9.46
C ALA A 17 -18.04 -18.60 8.23
N ALA A 18 -19.20 -17.98 8.42
CA ALA A 18 -19.85 -17.20 7.39
C ALA A 18 -18.93 -15.99 7.12
N PHE A 19 -18.24 -16.00 5.99
CA PHE A 19 -17.60 -14.80 5.47
C PHE A 19 -18.68 -13.76 5.27
N ALA A 20 -18.56 -12.61 5.95
CA ALA A 20 -19.41 -11.47 5.69
C ALA A 20 -19.31 -11.13 4.19
N ALA A 21 -20.44 -10.82 3.56
CA ALA A 21 -20.44 -10.37 2.18
C ALA A 21 -19.48 -9.17 2.05
N PRO A 22 -18.67 -9.10 1.00
CA PRO A 22 -17.75 -8.00 0.83
C PRO A 22 -18.49 -6.67 0.93
N VAL A 23 -17.97 -5.75 1.76
CA VAL A 23 -18.52 -4.40 1.85
C VAL A 23 -18.51 -3.82 0.44
N ALA A 24 -19.69 -3.47 -0.08
CA ALA A 24 -19.80 -2.93 -1.42
C ALA A 24 -18.96 -1.66 -1.52
N ASP A 25 -18.19 -1.53 -2.61
CA ASP A 25 -17.44 -0.32 -2.92
C ASP A 25 -18.42 0.87 -3.02
N ALA A 26 -18.39 1.71 -1.98
CA ALA A 26 -19.23 2.91 -1.90
C ALA A 26 -18.57 4.13 -2.57
N THR A 27 -17.40 3.97 -3.18
CA THR A 27 -16.70 5.06 -3.88
C THR A 27 -17.42 5.39 -5.18
N PRO A 28 -17.87 6.64 -5.39
CA PRO A 28 -18.58 7.03 -6.60
C PRO A 28 -17.78 6.74 -7.88
N GLU A 29 -18.47 6.47 -8.99
CA GLU A 29 -17.84 6.38 -10.30
C GLU A 29 -17.12 7.68 -10.67
N GLY A 30 -15.95 7.55 -11.29
CA GLY A 30 -15.07 8.69 -11.58
C GLY A 30 -14.25 9.17 -10.38
N GLU A 31 -14.33 8.49 -9.23
CA GLU A 31 -13.48 8.72 -8.06
C GLU A 31 -12.68 7.46 -7.73
N ALA A 32 -11.52 7.63 -7.12
CA ALA A 32 -10.72 6.52 -6.61
C ALA A 32 -10.35 6.77 -5.15
N LYS A 33 -10.57 5.78 -4.30
CA LYS A 33 -10.11 5.74 -2.93
C LYS A 33 -8.80 4.94 -2.89
N ILE A 34 -7.70 5.61 -2.56
CA ILE A 34 -6.36 5.03 -2.63
C ILE A 34 -5.75 5.02 -1.24
N ILE A 35 -5.30 3.85 -0.80
CA ILE A 35 -4.57 3.68 0.47
C ILE A 35 -3.11 3.35 0.18
N SER A 36 -2.19 3.99 0.92
CA SER A 36 -0.80 3.57 1.05
C SER A 36 -0.56 3.04 2.47
N TYR A 37 0.05 1.87 2.58
CA TYR A 37 0.16 1.16 3.85
C TYR A 37 1.50 0.41 3.97
N ASN A 38 2.42 0.94 4.78
CA ASN A 38 3.53 0.15 5.27
C ASN A 38 2.99 -0.88 6.27
N ILE A 39 2.95 -2.15 5.87
CA ILE A 39 2.35 -3.22 6.68
C ILE A 39 3.30 -3.80 7.72
N ARG A 40 4.50 -3.26 7.84
CA ARG A 40 5.61 -3.78 8.64
C ARG A 40 6.00 -5.21 8.27
N LEU A 41 7.28 -5.44 8.01
CA LEU A 41 7.79 -6.75 7.58
C LEU A 41 7.41 -7.86 8.59
N GLY A 42 6.78 -8.92 8.08
CA GLY A 42 6.23 -9.98 8.91
C GLY A 42 7.24 -10.92 9.50
N VAL A 43 8.52 -10.80 9.12
CA VAL A 43 9.64 -11.58 9.68
C VAL A 43 10.32 -10.90 10.87
N ALA A 44 9.90 -9.67 11.22
CA ALA A 44 10.42 -8.97 12.39
C ALA A 44 9.92 -9.63 13.68
N ASP A 45 10.79 -9.73 14.66
CA ASP A 45 10.41 -10.10 16.01
C ASP A 45 9.87 -8.87 16.75
N ASP A 46 8.60 -8.58 16.54
CA ASP A 46 7.91 -7.44 17.16
C ASP A 46 7.06 -7.88 18.37
N GLY A 47 7.27 -9.10 18.90
CA GLY A 47 6.58 -9.63 20.08
C GLY A 47 5.06 -9.64 19.92
N ALA A 48 4.34 -8.93 20.78
CA ALA A 48 2.87 -8.81 20.71
C ALA A 48 2.36 -8.11 19.44
N ASN A 49 3.23 -7.42 18.70
CA ASN A 49 2.94 -6.74 17.44
C ASN A 49 3.41 -7.53 16.22
N SER A 50 3.85 -8.79 16.36
CA SER A 50 4.21 -9.66 15.24
C SER A 50 3.05 -9.87 14.29
N TRP A 51 3.33 -10.20 13.03
CA TRP A 51 2.33 -10.29 11.97
C TRP A 51 1.12 -11.17 12.32
N GLU A 52 1.35 -12.32 12.98
CA GLU A 52 0.32 -13.27 13.39
C GLU A 52 -0.75 -12.64 14.27
N HIS A 53 -0.40 -11.63 15.07
CA HIS A 53 -1.31 -10.95 15.98
C HIS A 53 -2.09 -9.80 15.33
N ARG A 54 -1.63 -9.28 14.18
CA ARG A 54 -2.22 -8.11 13.52
C ARG A 54 -2.76 -8.37 12.11
N ARG A 55 -2.53 -9.55 11.53
CA ARG A 55 -2.95 -9.89 10.16
C ARG A 55 -4.48 -9.78 9.96
N GLU A 56 -5.28 -10.25 10.91
CA GLU A 56 -6.74 -10.13 10.83
C GLU A 56 -7.21 -8.68 10.98
N ALA A 57 -6.54 -7.89 11.82
CA ALA A 57 -6.83 -6.46 11.97
C ALA A 57 -6.48 -5.68 10.69
N THR A 58 -5.44 -6.10 9.97
CA THR A 58 -5.10 -5.58 8.63
C THR A 58 -6.25 -5.85 7.64
N LEU A 59 -6.83 -7.06 7.63
CA LEU A 59 -8.00 -7.35 6.79
C LEU A 59 -9.20 -6.51 7.19
N ARG A 60 -9.52 -6.43 8.50
CA ARG A 60 -10.63 -5.60 8.99
C ARG A 60 -10.49 -4.13 8.59
N MET A 61 -9.26 -3.59 8.59
CA MET A 61 -9.00 -2.25 8.10
C MET A 61 -9.31 -2.13 6.61
N LEU A 62 -8.78 -3.03 5.78
CA LEU A 62 -9.00 -3.02 4.32
C LEU A 62 -10.49 -3.23 3.96
N GLU A 63 -11.18 -4.11 4.66
CA GLU A 63 -12.62 -4.33 4.47
C GLU A 63 -13.43 -3.10 4.89
N ARG A 64 -13.15 -2.50 6.04
CA ARG A 64 -13.89 -1.34 6.55
C ARG A 64 -13.68 -0.09 5.71
N GLU A 65 -12.43 0.17 5.36
CA GLU A 65 -12.10 1.35 4.55
C GLU A 65 -12.41 1.13 3.06
N ALA A 66 -12.48 -0.11 2.59
CA ALA A 66 -12.86 -0.50 1.23
C ALA A 66 -12.17 0.35 0.14
N PRO A 67 -10.82 0.38 0.06
CA PRO A 67 -10.12 1.14 -0.98
C PRO A 67 -10.41 0.56 -2.36
N THR A 68 -10.46 1.42 -3.38
CA THR A 68 -10.54 0.93 -4.77
C THR A 68 -9.18 0.46 -5.29
N VAL A 69 -8.10 1.06 -4.75
CA VAL A 69 -6.70 0.69 -4.99
C VAL A 69 -5.92 0.85 -3.70
N PHE A 70 -4.98 -0.03 -3.41
CA PHE A 70 -4.03 0.19 -2.33
C PHE A 70 -2.64 -0.34 -2.66
N GLY A 71 -1.63 0.36 -2.16
CA GLY A 71 -0.23 -0.04 -2.22
C GLY A 71 0.28 -0.39 -0.84
N ILE A 72 1.06 -1.47 -0.75
CA ILE A 72 1.71 -1.86 0.50
C ILE A 72 3.23 -1.74 0.38
N GLN A 73 3.89 -1.47 1.50
CA GLN A 73 5.33 -1.50 1.65
C GLN A 73 5.69 -2.55 2.72
N GLU A 74 6.90 -3.09 2.68
CA GLU A 74 7.44 -4.12 3.57
C GLU A 74 6.73 -5.49 3.51
N GLY A 75 5.84 -5.71 2.54
CA GLY A 75 5.11 -6.96 2.42
C GLY A 75 6.00 -8.12 1.99
N TYR A 76 6.22 -9.12 2.84
CA TYR A 76 6.77 -10.40 2.41
C TYR A 76 5.73 -11.25 1.72
N LEU A 77 6.15 -12.21 0.88
CA LEU A 77 5.25 -13.03 0.08
C LEU A 77 4.10 -13.65 0.88
N PHE A 78 4.38 -14.18 2.07
CA PHE A 78 3.34 -14.80 2.90
C PHE A 78 2.29 -13.79 3.42
N GLN A 79 2.69 -12.53 3.66
CA GLN A 79 1.77 -11.45 4.03
C GLN A 79 0.91 -11.04 2.83
N VAL A 80 1.54 -10.91 1.67
CA VAL A 80 0.88 -10.59 0.40
C VAL A 80 -0.13 -11.67 0.03
N LYS A 81 0.25 -12.95 0.09
CA LYS A 81 -0.65 -14.09 -0.17
C LYS A 81 -1.81 -14.14 0.82
N TYR A 82 -1.56 -13.85 2.10
CA TYR A 82 -2.64 -13.80 3.10
C TYR A 82 -3.70 -12.74 2.73
N ILE A 83 -3.29 -11.58 2.25
CA ILE A 83 -4.21 -10.55 1.77
C ILE A 83 -4.95 -11.02 0.51
N GLU A 84 -4.26 -11.59 -0.49
CA GLU A 84 -4.87 -12.09 -1.74
C GLU A 84 -5.93 -13.16 -1.48
N GLU A 85 -5.63 -14.12 -0.60
CA GLU A 85 -6.52 -15.24 -0.29
C GLU A 85 -7.78 -14.79 0.46
N ASN A 86 -7.68 -13.77 1.30
CA ASN A 86 -8.81 -13.28 2.10
C ASN A 86 -9.59 -12.13 1.45
N LEU A 87 -9.00 -11.44 0.44
CA LEU A 87 -9.63 -10.35 -0.29
C LEU A 87 -9.63 -10.62 -1.81
N PRO A 88 -10.31 -11.68 -2.28
CA PRO A 88 -10.25 -12.15 -3.68
C PRO A 88 -10.83 -11.16 -4.69
N GLN A 89 -11.56 -10.12 -4.24
CA GLN A 89 -12.07 -9.03 -5.09
C GLN A 89 -10.94 -8.15 -5.63
N TYR A 90 -9.74 -8.18 -5.03
CA TYR A 90 -8.59 -7.45 -5.54
C TYR A 90 -7.72 -8.32 -6.45
N ALA A 91 -7.18 -7.72 -7.50
CA ALA A 91 -6.05 -8.24 -8.24
C ALA A 91 -4.78 -7.55 -7.75
N ARG A 92 -3.63 -8.20 -7.91
CA ARG A 92 -2.34 -7.69 -7.43
C ARG A 92 -1.28 -7.68 -8.53
N VAL A 93 -0.38 -6.70 -8.46
CA VAL A 93 0.92 -6.67 -9.17
C VAL A 93 2.04 -6.34 -8.18
N GLY A 94 3.28 -6.57 -8.59
CA GLY A 94 4.49 -6.33 -7.81
C GLY A 94 5.32 -7.59 -7.62
N VAL A 95 6.63 -7.40 -7.60
CA VAL A 95 7.64 -8.47 -7.47
C VAL A 95 8.51 -8.27 -6.23
N GLY A 96 9.17 -9.33 -5.80
CA GLY A 96 10.14 -9.29 -4.71
C GLY A 96 11.39 -8.49 -5.09
N ARG A 97 11.79 -7.58 -4.21
CA ARG A 97 12.88 -6.64 -4.47
C ARG A 97 14.27 -7.29 -4.62
N ASP A 98 14.44 -8.53 -4.09
CA ASP A 98 15.75 -9.17 -4.02
C ASP A 98 16.05 -10.12 -5.18
N ASP A 99 15.01 -10.54 -5.93
CA ASP A 99 15.18 -11.48 -7.07
C ASP A 99 14.32 -11.13 -8.29
N GLY A 100 13.47 -10.11 -8.19
CA GLY A 100 12.52 -9.75 -9.25
C GLY A 100 11.39 -10.75 -9.41
N LYS A 101 11.14 -11.60 -8.40
CA LYS A 101 10.09 -12.63 -8.37
C LYS A 101 9.33 -12.61 -7.05
N GLU A 102 9.76 -13.38 -6.06
CA GLU A 102 9.11 -13.54 -4.77
C GLU A 102 10.02 -13.23 -3.58
N GLY A 103 11.32 -13.00 -3.81
CA GLY A 103 12.33 -12.80 -2.79
C GLY A 103 12.35 -11.39 -2.19
N GLY A 104 12.39 -11.33 -0.85
CA GLY A 104 12.42 -10.08 -0.09
C GLY A 104 11.05 -9.40 0.03
N GLU A 105 11.06 -8.10 0.28
CA GLU A 105 9.84 -7.30 0.36
C GLU A 105 9.26 -7.02 -1.03
N ILE A 106 7.94 -6.96 -1.11
CA ILE A 106 7.16 -6.69 -2.32
C ILE A 106 6.43 -5.36 -2.14
N MET A 107 6.66 -4.41 -3.03
CA MET A 107 5.90 -3.15 -3.11
C MET A 107 4.58 -3.42 -3.86
N ALA A 108 3.71 -4.29 -3.31
CA ALA A 108 2.53 -4.71 -4.03
C ALA A 108 1.51 -3.57 -4.20
N VAL A 109 0.85 -3.58 -5.36
CA VAL A 109 -0.32 -2.75 -5.63
C VAL A 109 -1.51 -3.66 -5.86
N PHE A 110 -2.58 -3.43 -5.11
CA PHE A 110 -3.85 -4.12 -5.21
C PHE A 110 -4.91 -3.17 -5.79
N TYR A 111 -5.80 -3.69 -6.65
CA TYR A 111 -6.89 -2.93 -7.24
C TYR A 111 -8.13 -3.79 -7.40
N LEU A 112 -9.33 -3.20 -7.28
CA LEU A 112 -10.60 -3.90 -7.48
C LEU A 112 -10.72 -4.38 -8.93
N ARG A 113 -10.69 -5.73 -9.13
CA ARG A 113 -10.73 -6.35 -10.46
C ARG A 113 -12.03 -6.12 -11.22
N ASP A 114 -13.12 -5.94 -10.52
CA ASP A 114 -14.43 -5.67 -11.14
C ASP A 114 -14.59 -4.19 -11.54
N ARG A 115 -13.82 -3.28 -10.90
CA ARG A 115 -13.89 -1.85 -11.17
C ARG A 115 -12.88 -1.40 -12.24
N TYR A 116 -11.71 -2.02 -12.30
CA TYR A 116 -10.63 -1.57 -13.17
C TYR A 116 -10.18 -2.62 -14.18
N ASP A 117 -9.84 -2.15 -15.39
CA ASP A 117 -8.96 -2.86 -16.30
C ASP A 117 -7.51 -2.46 -16.01
N LEU A 118 -6.62 -3.44 -15.89
CA LEU A 118 -5.18 -3.21 -15.87
C LEU A 118 -4.70 -3.07 -17.32
N LEU A 119 -4.29 -1.87 -17.70
CA LEU A 119 -3.80 -1.59 -19.04
C LEU A 119 -2.31 -1.87 -19.17
N ASP A 120 -1.54 -1.54 -18.15
CA ASP A 120 -0.11 -1.76 -18.10
C ASP A 120 0.38 -1.74 -16.64
N HIS A 121 1.54 -2.33 -16.37
CA HIS A 121 2.19 -2.34 -15.06
C HIS A 121 3.68 -2.62 -15.18
N GLY A 122 4.41 -2.38 -14.10
CA GLY A 122 5.82 -2.76 -14.04
C GLY A 122 6.44 -2.48 -12.68
N ASP A 123 7.66 -2.98 -12.57
CA ASP A 123 8.51 -2.83 -11.40
C ASP A 123 9.86 -2.28 -11.84
N LEU A 124 10.45 -1.42 -11.02
CA LEU A 124 11.81 -0.92 -11.23
C LEU A 124 12.54 -0.77 -9.89
N TRP A 125 13.86 -0.86 -9.94
CA TRP A 125 14.72 -0.68 -8.78
C TRP A 125 15.15 0.77 -8.65
N LEU A 126 15.12 1.30 -7.43
CA LEU A 126 15.63 2.64 -7.14
C LEU A 126 17.15 2.61 -7.05
N SER A 127 17.78 2.57 -8.20
CA SER A 127 19.24 2.46 -8.38
C SER A 127 19.70 3.11 -9.67
N GLU A 128 20.99 3.07 -9.92
CA GLU A 128 21.62 3.49 -11.18
C GLU A 128 21.25 2.57 -12.36
N THR A 129 20.71 1.37 -12.07
CA THR A 129 20.27 0.37 -13.04
C THR A 129 18.84 -0.08 -12.73
N PRO A 130 17.82 0.76 -13.01
CA PRO A 130 16.44 0.52 -12.56
C PRO A 130 15.74 -0.67 -13.23
N ASP A 131 16.27 -1.16 -14.33
CA ASP A 131 15.75 -2.25 -15.15
C ASP A 131 16.09 -3.66 -14.63
N ARG A 132 16.87 -3.74 -13.54
CA ARG A 132 17.29 -5.03 -12.96
C ARG A 132 17.46 -4.95 -11.45
N VAL A 133 17.43 -6.12 -10.81
CA VAL A 133 17.72 -6.25 -9.37
C VAL A 133 19.04 -5.58 -9.02
N SER A 134 18.96 -4.53 -8.25
CA SER A 134 20.14 -3.75 -7.86
C SER A 134 19.86 -2.88 -6.64
N ARG A 135 20.92 -2.62 -5.88
CA ARG A 135 20.91 -1.68 -4.76
C ARG A 135 21.48 -0.35 -5.20
N GLY A 136 20.73 0.73 -5.00
CA GLY A 136 21.13 2.07 -5.44
C GLY A 136 22.01 2.80 -4.42
N TRP A 137 23.02 3.49 -4.90
CA TRP A 137 23.88 4.45 -4.17
C TRP A 137 24.36 3.92 -2.82
N ASP A 138 24.10 4.67 -1.74
CA ASP A 138 24.43 4.32 -0.35
C ASP A 138 23.28 3.58 0.36
N GLY A 139 22.32 3.02 -0.38
CA GLY A 139 21.15 2.34 0.16
C GLY A 139 21.52 1.15 1.05
N ALA A 140 20.76 0.94 2.12
CA ALA A 140 20.94 -0.19 3.03
C ALA A 140 20.46 -1.51 2.43
N CYS A 141 19.48 -1.45 1.52
CA CYS A 141 18.87 -2.61 0.85
C CYS A 141 18.40 -2.24 -0.55
N ASN A 142 17.94 -3.22 -1.33
CA ASN A 142 17.25 -2.97 -2.58
C ASN A 142 15.94 -2.24 -2.29
N ARG A 143 15.61 -1.24 -3.11
CA ARG A 143 14.35 -0.51 -3.07
C ARG A 143 13.71 -0.54 -4.44
N THR A 144 12.40 -0.73 -4.49
CA THR A 144 11.65 -0.84 -5.73
C THR A 144 10.50 0.16 -5.76
N MET A 145 10.03 0.42 -6.96
CA MET A 145 8.78 1.10 -7.25
C MET A 145 7.95 0.20 -8.15
N THR A 146 6.74 -0.14 -7.70
CA THR A 146 5.75 -0.86 -8.51
C THR A 146 4.71 0.12 -9.00
N TRP A 147 4.30 0.02 -10.27
CA TRP A 147 3.29 0.91 -10.83
C TRP A 147 2.22 0.15 -11.60
N VAL A 148 1.04 0.76 -11.68
CA VAL A 148 -0.10 0.30 -12.48
C VAL A 148 -0.66 1.44 -13.32
N HIS A 149 -1.13 1.09 -14.53
CA HIS A 149 -1.99 1.92 -15.37
C HIS A 149 -3.38 1.30 -15.37
N LEU A 150 -4.33 1.96 -14.76
CA LEU A 150 -5.69 1.49 -14.56
C LEU A 150 -6.69 2.32 -15.35
N ARG A 151 -7.70 1.63 -15.94
CA ARG A 151 -8.87 2.27 -16.54
C ARG A 151 -10.12 1.86 -15.76
N GLU A 152 -10.85 2.83 -15.25
CA GLU A 152 -12.15 2.59 -14.64
C GLU A 152 -13.17 2.15 -15.70
N LYS A 153 -13.74 0.96 -15.54
CA LYS A 153 -14.64 0.34 -16.53
C LYS A 153 -15.91 1.16 -16.78
N ALA A 154 -16.47 1.73 -15.72
CA ALA A 154 -17.73 2.48 -15.80
C ALA A 154 -17.61 3.81 -16.57
N THR A 155 -16.48 4.51 -16.43
CA THR A 155 -16.29 5.87 -16.99
C THR A 155 -15.29 5.93 -18.13
N GLY A 156 -14.46 4.90 -18.30
CA GLY A 156 -13.34 4.89 -19.22
C GLY A 156 -12.17 5.76 -18.80
N LYS A 157 -12.22 6.39 -17.63
CA LYS A 157 -11.14 7.26 -17.14
C LYS A 157 -9.94 6.46 -16.68
N GLU A 158 -8.76 7.01 -16.96
CA GLU A 158 -7.48 6.34 -16.71
C GLU A 158 -6.62 7.10 -15.72
N PHE A 159 -5.83 6.37 -14.95
CA PHE A 159 -4.82 6.93 -14.07
C PHE A 159 -3.70 5.95 -13.79
N TYR A 160 -2.57 6.49 -13.33
CA TYR A 160 -1.43 5.71 -12.87
C TYR A 160 -1.30 5.82 -11.36
N TYR A 161 -0.91 4.71 -10.72
CA TYR A 161 -0.47 4.70 -9.33
C TYR A 161 0.91 4.07 -9.23
N PHE A 162 1.84 4.80 -8.61
CA PHE A 162 3.22 4.38 -8.35
C PHE A 162 3.40 4.23 -6.84
N ASN A 163 3.70 3.02 -6.40
CA ASN A 163 3.91 2.65 -5.00
C ASN A 163 5.40 2.38 -4.76
N THR A 164 6.00 3.02 -3.78
CA THR A 164 7.43 2.88 -3.49
C THR A 164 7.74 2.98 -2.01
N HIS A 165 8.95 2.53 -1.64
CA HIS A 165 9.52 2.66 -0.30
C HIS A 165 10.96 3.16 -0.43
N LEU A 166 11.25 4.39 -0.02
CA LEU A 166 12.60 4.95 -0.07
C LEU A 166 13.49 4.34 1.01
N ASP A 167 14.81 4.45 0.83
CA ASP A 167 15.76 3.87 1.76
C ASP A 167 15.74 4.58 3.13
N HIS A 168 15.75 3.78 4.21
CA HIS A 168 15.67 4.29 5.58
C HIS A 168 17.01 4.82 6.13
N LYS A 169 18.16 4.47 5.50
CA LYS A 169 19.51 4.90 5.92
C LYS A 169 20.18 5.78 4.88
N GLY A 170 20.22 5.34 3.61
CA GLY A 170 20.97 5.98 2.55
C GLY A 170 20.43 7.38 2.22
N VAL A 171 21.17 8.42 2.56
CA VAL A 171 20.78 9.82 2.28
C VAL A 171 20.88 10.12 0.78
N VAL A 172 21.93 9.62 0.11
CA VAL A 172 22.08 9.75 -1.34
C VAL A 172 21.02 8.92 -2.05
N ALA A 173 20.75 7.69 -1.59
CA ALA A 173 19.75 6.80 -2.14
C ALA A 173 18.34 7.44 -2.09
N ARG A 174 17.94 8.09 -0.97
CA ARG A 174 16.68 8.83 -0.92
C ARG A 174 16.63 9.99 -1.91
N ARG A 175 17.68 10.82 -1.92
CA ARG A 175 17.73 11.99 -2.81
C ARG A 175 17.69 11.61 -4.30
N GLU A 176 18.53 10.68 -4.71
CA GLU A 176 18.61 10.25 -6.11
C GLU A 176 17.40 9.37 -6.47
N GLY A 177 16.89 8.57 -5.53
CA GLY A 177 15.66 7.80 -5.67
C GLY A 177 14.45 8.69 -6.00
N VAL A 178 14.26 9.82 -5.31
CA VAL A 178 13.19 10.78 -5.65
C VAL A 178 13.35 11.33 -7.07
N LYS A 179 14.58 11.68 -7.49
CA LYS A 179 14.83 12.14 -8.86
C LYS A 179 14.52 11.07 -9.90
N LEU A 180 14.89 9.82 -9.60
CA LEU A 180 14.58 8.67 -10.43
C LEU A 180 13.06 8.46 -10.54
N VAL A 181 12.33 8.48 -9.41
CA VAL A 181 10.86 8.40 -9.39
C VAL A 181 10.24 9.45 -10.32
N VAL A 182 10.66 10.72 -10.21
CA VAL A 182 10.13 11.79 -11.08
C VAL A 182 10.42 11.50 -12.56
N ARG A 183 11.63 11.06 -12.90
CA ARG A 183 12.03 10.73 -14.28
C ARG A 183 11.17 9.59 -14.83
N GLU A 184 11.05 8.49 -14.10
CA GLU A 184 10.31 7.30 -14.53
C GLU A 184 8.81 7.58 -14.65
N VAL A 185 8.22 8.32 -13.71
CA VAL A 185 6.83 8.77 -13.83
C VAL A 185 6.60 9.61 -15.08
N GLN A 186 7.56 10.48 -15.45
CA GLN A 186 7.45 11.29 -16.67
C GLN A 186 7.57 10.45 -17.94
N GLN A 187 8.44 9.44 -17.94
CA GLN A 187 8.64 8.54 -19.07
C GLN A 187 7.43 7.60 -19.26
N ILE A 188 6.94 7.00 -18.20
CA ILE A 188 5.87 5.98 -18.22
C ILE A 188 4.50 6.65 -18.44
N ALA A 189 4.14 7.62 -17.62
CA ALA A 189 2.81 8.22 -17.65
C ALA A 189 2.71 9.48 -18.53
N GLY A 190 3.84 10.06 -18.94
CA GLY A 190 3.88 11.32 -19.68
C GLY A 190 3.40 12.51 -18.83
N ARG A 191 3.21 13.68 -19.48
CA ARG A 191 2.88 14.93 -18.75
C ARG A 191 1.38 15.12 -18.51
N LYS A 192 0.51 14.48 -19.28
CA LYS A 192 -0.94 14.74 -19.29
C LYS A 192 -1.75 13.76 -18.46
N ALA A 193 -1.20 12.59 -18.15
CA ALA A 193 -1.90 11.56 -17.39
C ALA A 193 -2.24 12.00 -15.96
N ALA A 194 -3.33 11.48 -15.43
CA ALA A 194 -3.66 11.51 -14.02
C ALA A 194 -2.73 10.54 -13.27
N VAL A 195 -2.05 11.01 -12.23
CA VAL A 195 -1.01 10.22 -11.55
C VAL A 195 -1.11 10.40 -10.04
N VAL A 196 -0.95 9.29 -9.32
CA VAL A 196 -0.65 9.23 -7.88
C VAL A 196 0.71 8.58 -7.70
N VAL A 197 1.56 9.15 -6.85
CA VAL A 197 2.86 8.60 -6.45
C VAL A 197 2.96 8.65 -4.94
N GLY A 198 3.42 7.59 -4.32
CA GLY A 198 3.73 7.65 -2.89
C GLY A 198 4.05 6.30 -2.28
N GLY A 199 4.00 6.28 -0.96
CA GLY A 199 4.42 5.17 -0.12
C GLY A 199 5.08 5.68 1.15
N ASP A 200 5.87 4.85 1.77
CA ASP A 200 6.79 5.22 2.83
C ASP A 200 8.04 5.87 2.19
N LEU A 201 8.16 7.16 2.35
CA LEU A 201 9.26 7.91 1.75
C LEU A 201 10.40 8.20 2.74
N ASN A 202 10.32 7.69 3.97
CA ASN A 202 11.37 7.75 5.00
C ASN A 202 11.96 9.15 5.23
N SER A 203 11.18 10.20 4.96
CA SER A 203 11.55 11.61 5.16
C SER A 203 10.30 12.46 5.34
N THR A 204 10.40 13.54 6.11
CA THR A 204 9.31 14.49 6.29
C THR A 204 9.16 15.38 5.07
N ILE A 205 7.95 15.90 4.83
CA ILE A 205 7.63 16.67 3.62
C ILE A 205 8.53 17.91 3.42
N ASP A 206 9.09 18.46 4.49
CA ASP A 206 9.96 19.63 4.44
C ASP A 206 11.38 19.31 3.97
N ASP A 207 11.74 18.03 3.85
CA ASP A 207 13.04 17.64 3.33
C ASP A 207 13.18 18.09 1.86
N ARG A 208 14.30 18.71 1.55
CA ARG A 208 14.62 19.22 0.20
C ARG A 208 14.75 18.12 -0.86
N ILE A 209 14.88 16.86 -0.45
CA ILE A 209 14.86 15.73 -1.40
C ILE A 209 13.57 15.71 -2.22
N PHE A 210 12.45 16.23 -1.67
CA PHE A 210 11.15 16.30 -2.35
C PHE A 210 10.98 17.50 -3.28
N ASP A 211 11.93 18.44 -3.36
CA ASP A 211 11.82 19.60 -4.26
C ASP A 211 11.54 19.20 -5.73
N PRO A 212 12.20 18.17 -6.32
CA PRO A 212 11.88 17.72 -7.68
C PRO A 212 10.45 17.20 -7.80
N LEU A 213 9.98 16.43 -6.82
CA LEU A 213 8.64 15.84 -6.81
C LEU A 213 7.57 16.94 -6.62
N LYS A 214 7.77 17.88 -5.69
CA LYS A 214 6.88 19.03 -5.45
C LYS A 214 6.78 19.98 -6.65
N LYS A 215 7.82 20.10 -7.44
CA LYS A 215 7.78 20.89 -8.71
C LYS A 215 6.91 20.19 -9.76
N PHE A 216 6.77 18.89 -9.69
CA PHE A 216 6.11 18.07 -10.71
C PHE A 216 4.70 17.63 -10.30
N MET A 217 4.47 17.43 -8.99
CA MET A 217 3.22 16.96 -8.40
C MET A 217 2.88 17.75 -7.13
N THR A 218 1.69 17.58 -6.60
CA THR A 218 1.24 18.27 -5.38
C THR A 218 1.08 17.25 -4.26
N PRO A 219 1.60 17.51 -3.04
CA PRO A 219 1.32 16.67 -1.88
C PRO A 219 -0.18 16.62 -1.59
N ALA A 220 -0.75 15.41 -1.52
CA ALA A 220 -2.20 15.24 -1.35
C ALA A 220 -2.68 15.84 -0.02
N ARG A 221 -1.92 15.64 1.06
CA ARG A 221 -2.24 16.16 2.39
C ARG A 221 -2.36 17.70 2.44
N GLU A 222 -1.53 18.40 1.67
CA GLU A 222 -1.56 19.87 1.60
C GLU A 222 -2.68 20.38 0.68
N LYS A 223 -3.08 19.57 -0.31
CA LYS A 223 -4.03 19.97 -1.35
C LYS A 223 -5.47 19.61 -1.03
N ALA A 224 -5.69 18.57 -0.25
CA ALA A 224 -7.02 18.10 0.08
C ALA A 224 -7.81 19.14 0.91
N PRO A 225 -9.04 19.48 0.52
CA PRO A 225 -9.89 20.38 1.30
C PRO A 225 -10.31 19.78 2.65
N VAL A 226 -10.34 18.45 2.74
CA VAL A 226 -10.55 17.70 3.99
C VAL A 226 -9.26 16.96 4.28
N THR A 227 -8.59 17.29 5.37
CA THR A 227 -7.29 16.72 5.71
C THR A 227 -7.12 16.66 7.23
N ASP A 228 -6.20 15.84 7.71
CA ASP A 228 -5.79 15.79 9.11
C ASP A 228 -4.31 16.18 9.26
N ARG A 229 -3.84 16.26 10.53
CA ARG A 229 -2.46 16.59 10.89
C ARG A 229 -1.78 15.52 11.73
N LYS A 230 -2.30 14.28 11.69
CA LYS A 230 -1.77 13.16 12.48
C LYS A 230 -0.45 12.66 11.90
N GLY A 231 0.42 12.10 12.74
CA GLY A 231 1.62 11.38 12.31
C GLY A 231 1.25 10.11 11.55
N THR A 232 2.14 9.65 10.69
CA THR A 232 1.95 8.39 9.96
C THR A 232 2.81 7.26 10.52
N TYR A 233 3.98 7.57 11.09
CA TYR A 233 4.80 6.61 11.83
C TYR A 233 4.49 6.67 13.32
N ASN A 234 4.02 5.57 13.90
CA ASN A 234 3.68 5.46 15.31
C ASN A 234 4.73 4.72 16.15
N GLY A 235 5.60 3.89 15.50
CA GLY A 235 6.64 3.12 16.19
C GLY A 235 6.09 2.28 17.35
N TRP A 236 4.95 1.65 17.18
CA TRP A 236 4.24 0.91 18.23
C TRP A 236 3.86 1.80 19.44
N GLY A 237 3.46 3.03 19.16
CA GLY A 237 3.11 4.03 20.16
C GLY A 237 4.28 4.77 20.82
N GLN A 238 5.51 4.55 20.33
CA GLN A 238 6.71 5.20 20.87
C GLN A 238 7.16 6.42 20.04
N ALA A 239 6.67 6.56 18.82
CA ALA A 239 7.04 7.67 17.96
C ALA A 239 6.21 8.93 18.29
N PRO A 240 6.75 10.14 18.01
CA PRO A 240 6.00 11.37 18.13
C PRO A 240 4.79 11.38 17.19
N ASN A 241 3.61 11.81 17.70
CA ASN A 241 2.37 11.90 16.90
C ASN A 241 2.45 12.87 15.71
N SER A 242 3.56 13.58 15.53
CA SER A 242 3.80 14.51 14.42
C SER A 242 4.70 13.95 13.33
N MET A 243 5.23 12.73 13.49
CA MET A 243 6.15 12.14 12.51
C MET A 243 5.37 11.66 11.28
N VAL A 244 5.56 12.34 10.16
CA VAL A 244 4.92 12.06 8.88
C VAL A 244 5.99 11.72 7.86
N ILE A 245 6.09 10.45 7.50
CA ILE A 245 7.06 9.92 6.53
C ILE A 245 6.40 9.13 5.39
N ASP A 246 5.09 8.87 5.51
CA ASP A 246 4.27 8.32 4.44
C ASP A 246 3.57 9.45 3.70
N HIS A 247 3.71 9.47 2.39
CA HIS A 247 3.20 10.57 1.56
C HIS A 247 2.57 10.05 0.28
N LEU A 248 1.51 10.75 -0.15
CA LEU A 248 0.91 10.61 -1.47
C LEU A 248 0.95 11.96 -2.19
N PHE A 249 1.40 11.94 -3.44
CA PHE A 249 1.44 13.10 -4.34
C PHE A 249 0.47 12.85 -5.49
N VAL A 250 -0.21 13.90 -5.93
CA VAL A 250 -1.20 13.83 -7.00
C VAL A 250 -0.88 14.80 -8.13
N ARG A 251 -1.20 14.41 -9.35
CA ARG A 251 -1.08 15.24 -10.54
C ARG A 251 -2.24 15.02 -11.50
N ASN A 252 -2.72 16.10 -12.11
CA ASN A 252 -3.80 16.11 -13.10
C ASN A 252 -5.12 15.46 -12.63
N MET A 253 -5.36 15.44 -11.32
CA MET A 253 -6.60 15.01 -10.69
C MET A 253 -6.94 15.93 -9.52
N LYS A 254 -8.18 15.85 -9.04
CA LYS A 254 -8.62 16.63 -7.88
C LYS A 254 -8.56 15.73 -6.65
N CYS A 255 -7.71 16.08 -5.68
CA CYS A 255 -7.74 15.46 -4.35
C CYS A 255 -8.94 16.01 -3.58
N LEU A 256 -9.81 15.13 -3.07
CA LEU A 256 -11.03 15.49 -2.34
C LEU A 256 -10.83 15.38 -0.83
N SER A 257 -10.10 14.37 -0.38
CA SER A 257 -9.78 14.17 1.03
C SER A 257 -8.44 13.48 1.20
N TYR A 258 -7.86 13.67 2.39
CA TYR A 258 -6.72 12.92 2.93
C TYR A 258 -7.05 12.52 4.36
N ARG A 259 -6.75 11.29 4.75
CA ARG A 259 -6.90 10.79 6.12
C ARG A 259 -5.73 9.91 6.52
N THR A 260 -5.33 10.02 7.79
CA THR A 260 -4.48 9.03 8.46
C THR A 260 -5.40 8.05 9.18
N LEU A 261 -5.27 6.75 8.89
CA LEU A 261 -6.17 5.71 9.38
C LEU A 261 -5.66 5.15 10.72
N ASP A 262 -5.93 5.87 11.79
CA ASP A 262 -5.58 5.53 13.17
C ASP A 262 -6.76 4.94 13.98
N GLY A 263 -7.74 4.37 13.28
CA GLY A 263 -8.92 3.78 13.89
C GLY A 263 -8.64 2.49 14.67
N ASP A 264 -9.59 2.12 15.52
CA ASP A 264 -9.57 0.82 16.19
C ASP A 264 -10.00 -0.28 15.20
N TYR A 265 -9.08 -1.21 14.92
CA TYR A 265 -9.30 -2.39 14.09
C TYR A 265 -9.21 -3.70 14.90
N GLY A 266 -9.33 -3.60 16.24
CA GLY A 266 -9.34 -4.72 17.18
C GLY A 266 -7.96 -5.13 17.70
N VAL A 267 -6.95 -4.30 17.45
CA VAL A 267 -5.61 -4.37 18.06
C VAL A 267 -5.09 -2.95 18.28
N PRO A 268 -4.17 -2.73 19.22
CA PRO A 268 -3.61 -1.40 19.46
C PRO A 268 -2.97 -0.78 18.21
N TYR A 269 -2.26 -1.59 17.41
CA TYR A 269 -1.57 -1.15 16.20
C TYR A 269 -1.63 -2.25 15.14
N ILE A 270 -2.08 -1.92 13.92
CA ILE A 270 -2.05 -2.84 12.77
C ILE A 270 -0.69 -2.86 12.08
N SER A 271 0.15 -1.85 12.33
CA SER A 271 1.54 -1.70 11.89
C SER A 271 2.20 -0.63 12.76
N ASP A 272 3.52 -0.51 12.71
CA ASP A 272 4.26 0.64 13.25
C ASP A 272 4.07 1.93 12.43
N HIS A 273 3.34 1.83 11.31
CA HIS A 273 2.79 2.94 10.54
C HIS A 273 1.27 2.94 10.58
N TYR A 274 0.66 4.13 10.54
CA TYR A 274 -0.75 4.27 10.21
C TYR A 274 -0.90 4.37 8.69
N PRO A 275 -1.83 3.61 8.06
CA PRO A 275 -2.10 3.78 6.64
C PRO A 275 -2.60 5.20 6.35
N ILE A 276 -2.30 5.69 5.17
CA ILE A 276 -2.83 6.97 4.69
C ILE A 276 -3.77 6.75 3.52
N GLU A 277 -4.86 7.48 3.49
CA GLU A 277 -5.91 7.39 2.47
C GLU A 277 -6.10 8.72 1.78
N ILE A 278 -6.31 8.66 0.48
CA ILE A 278 -6.83 9.79 -0.30
C ILE A 278 -8.06 9.36 -1.11
N VAL A 279 -8.99 10.30 -1.28
CA VAL A 279 -10.02 10.20 -2.31
C VAL A 279 -9.70 11.21 -3.39
N VAL A 280 -9.63 10.74 -4.63
CA VAL A 280 -9.34 11.59 -5.80
C VAL A 280 -10.43 11.46 -6.82
N ARG A 281 -10.73 12.57 -7.55
CA ARG A 281 -11.61 12.56 -8.71
C ARG A 281 -10.80 12.48 -9.98
N LEU A 282 -11.05 11.45 -10.78
CA LEU A 282 -10.47 11.22 -12.08
C LEU A 282 -11.02 12.24 -13.09
N LYS A 283 -10.16 12.72 -13.99
CA LYS A 283 -10.55 13.70 -15.02
C LYS A 283 -11.05 13.02 -16.28
#